data_aee41e5541d97027097b7c093f2488bb
#
_entry.id   aee41e5541d97027097b7c093f2488bb
#
_cell.length_a   1.000
_cell.length_b   1.000
_cell.length_c   1.000
_cell.angle_alpha   90.00
_cell.angle_beta   90.00
_cell.angle_gamma   90.00
#
_symmetry.space_group_name_H-M   'P 1'
#
loop_
_entity.id
_entity.type
_entity.pdbx_description
1 polymer ?
#
loop_
_entity_poly.entity_id
_entity_poly.type
_entity_poly.pdbx_seq_one_letter_code
_entity_poly.pdbx_strand_id
1 'polypeptide(L)'
;MAKFDKSVLEKYGITGTTEVLYNPSYEVLFNEETKEGLEGYEKGHETELGAINVMTGIYTGRSPKDKFIVDDENSHDTVWWDSEEYHNDNHRASKEAWTAVKDIAKKELSNKRLFVVDGFCGTHKDTRMKIRFIVEVAWQAHFVTNMFIRPKSEADFDQEPDFIVYNASKAKVENWKELGLHSETCVMFNVTSKEQVIVNTWYGGEMKKGMFSMMNYFLPLKGMASMHCSANTDMNGENTAIFFGLSGTGKTTLSTDPKRKLIGDDEHGWDDKGIFNYEGGCYAKVINLDKESEPDIYGAIRRDALLENVTVDENGKIDFADKSVTENTRVSYPIYHIKNIQRPESQGPAAKQVIFLSADAFGVLPPVSILTPEQTKYYFLSGFTAKLAGTERGITEPTPTFSACFGQAFLELHPTKYAEELVKKMQQSGAKAYLVNTGWNGTGKRISIRDTRGIIDAILNHSIDAAPTKQIPYFDFTVPTKLEGVATEILDPRDTYADAAQWDEKAKDLAARFIKNFKKYENNEAGKALVAAGPQL
;
A
#
# COMPACT_ATOMS: atom_id res chain seq x y z
N MET A 1 7.69 7.27 -31.53
CA MET A 1 6.70 6.45 -30.84
C MET A 1 6.98 4.99 -31.14
N ALA A 2 7.12 4.15 -30.14
CA ALA A 2 7.20 2.70 -30.33
C ALA A 2 5.92 2.23 -31.01
N LYS A 3 6.06 1.38 -32.05
CA LYS A 3 4.91 0.82 -32.75
C LYS A 3 4.51 -0.47 -32.07
N PHE A 4 3.22 -0.64 -31.81
CA PHE A 4 2.65 -1.87 -31.29
C PHE A 4 1.99 -2.67 -32.42
N ASP A 5 2.41 -3.90 -32.58
CA ASP A 5 1.76 -4.82 -33.52
C ASP A 5 0.48 -5.39 -32.86
N LYS A 6 -0.68 -4.92 -33.31
CA LYS A 6 -1.97 -5.36 -32.77
C LYS A 6 -2.24 -6.86 -32.95
N SER A 7 -1.50 -7.54 -33.83
CA SER A 7 -1.60 -9.00 -33.97
C SER A 7 -1.17 -9.75 -32.70
N VAL A 8 -0.37 -9.11 -31.84
CA VAL A 8 0.00 -9.66 -30.53
C VAL A 8 -1.23 -9.91 -29.65
N LEU A 9 -2.26 -9.05 -29.76
CA LEU A 9 -3.51 -9.22 -29.01
C LEU A 9 -4.25 -10.50 -29.39
N GLU A 10 -4.14 -10.94 -30.65
CA GLU A 10 -4.74 -12.20 -31.09
C GLU A 10 -4.14 -13.40 -30.35
N LYS A 11 -2.84 -13.35 -30.02
CA LYS A 11 -2.17 -14.38 -29.21
C LYS A 11 -2.76 -14.46 -27.80
N TYR A 12 -3.31 -13.36 -27.31
CA TYR A 12 -4.01 -13.29 -26.02
C TYR A 12 -5.48 -13.67 -26.11
N GLY A 13 -5.99 -13.94 -27.32
CA GLY A 13 -7.39 -14.25 -27.58
C GLY A 13 -8.30 -13.03 -27.71
N ILE A 14 -7.72 -11.84 -27.90
CA ILE A 14 -8.43 -10.58 -28.18
C ILE A 14 -8.39 -10.35 -29.68
N THR A 15 -9.56 -10.41 -30.33
CA THR A 15 -9.68 -10.36 -31.79
C THR A 15 -10.42 -9.12 -32.27
N GLY A 16 -10.22 -8.77 -33.56
CA GLY A 16 -10.94 -7.67 -34.19
C GLY A 16 -10.61 -6.29 -33.65
N THR A 17 -9.46 -6.10 -33.05
CA THR A 17 -9.01 -4.78 -32.55
C THR A 17 -8.92 -3.79 -33.70
N THR A 18 -9.67 -2.67 -33.59
CA THR A 18 -9.71 -1.66 -34.64
C THR A 18 -8.51 -0.74 -34.61
N GLU A 19 -8.07 -0.34 -33.43
CA GLU A 19 -6.92 0.54 -33.22
C GLU A 19 -6.32 0.28 -31.83
N VAL A 20 -5.00 0.45 -31.70
CA VAL A 20 -4.30 0.44 -30.40
C VAL A 20 -3.58 1.76 -30.20
N LEU A 21 -3.86 2.42 -29.09
CA LEU A 21 -3.03 3.50 -28.59
C LEU A 21 -2.03 2.89 -27.61
N TYR A 22 -0.77 2.83 -28.03
CA TYR A 22 0.30 2.18 -27.30
C TYR A 22 1.15 3.20 -26.55
N ASN A 23 1.22 3.07 -25.21
CA ASN A 23 1.92 4.01 -24.33
C ASN A 23 1.69 5.48 -24.74
N PRO A 24 0.43 5.93 -24.83
CA PRO A 24 0.14 7.27 -25.28
C PRO A 24 0.75 8.31 -24.33
N SER A 25 1.16 9.47 -24.90
CA SER A 25 1.66 10.59 -24.09
C SER A 25 0.55 11.15 -23.18
N TYR A 26 0.94 11.90 -22.18
CA TYR A 26 -0.02 12.59 -21.30
C TYR A 26 -0.95 13.53 -22.08
N GLU A 27 -0.46 14.19 -23.10
CA GLU A 27 -1.29 15.04 -23.97
C GLU A 27 -2.35 14.23 -24.72
N VAL A 28 -1.96 13.09 -25.28
CA VAL A 28 -2.91 12.19 -25.95
C VAL A 28 -3.94 11.65 -24.95
N LEU A 29 -3.50 11.22 -23.76
CA LEU A 29 -4.40 10.75 -22.71
C LEU A 29 -5.39 11.84 -22.29
N PHE A 30 -4.92 13.07 -22.09
CA PHE A 30 -5.78 14.19 -21.74
C PHE A 30 -6.86 14.41 -22.81
N ASN A 31 -6.50 14.41 -24.09
CA ASN A 31 -7.44 14.58 -25.18
C ASN A 31 -8.43 13.42 -25.29
N GLU A 32 -7.96 12.18 -25.07
CA GLU A 32 -8.81 10.99 -25.12
C GLU A 32 -9.82 10.91 -23.96
N GLU A 33 -9.44 11.32 -22.77
CA GLU A 33 -10.30 11.24 -21.58
C GLU A 33 -11.27 12.43 -21.44
N THR A 34 -11.08 13.49 -22.22
CA THR A 34 -11.93 14.69 -22.20
C THR A 34 -12.68 14.95 -23.50
N LYS A 35 -12.48 14.12 -24.53
CA LYS A 35 -13.10 14.34 -25.85
C LYS A 35 -14.63 14.30 -25.79
N GLU A 36 -15.26 14.97 -26.75
CA GLU A 36 -16.70 14.94 -26.93
C GLU A 36 -17.19 13.53 -27.25
N GLY A 37 -18.42 13.23 -26.82
CA GLY A 37 -19.09 11.95 -27.08
C GLY A 37 -18.76 10.83 -26.10
N LEU A 38 -17.90 11.06 -25.11
CA LEU A 38 -17.72 10.11 -24.00
C LEU A 38 -18.91 10.21 -23.04
N GLU A 39 -19.39 9.07 -22.59
CA GLU A 39 -20.55 8.95 -21.71
C GLU A 39 -20.18 8.26 -20.38
N GLY A 40 -20.95 8.56 -19.34
CA GLY A 40 -20.85 7.89 -18.04
C GLY A 40 -19.46 8.03 -17.41
N TYR A 41 -18.94 6.92 -16.94
CA TYR A 41 -17.67 6.88 -16.19
C TYR A 41 -16.43 6.97 -17.09
N GLU A 42 -16.56 6.97 -18.40
CA GLU A 42 -15.43 7.17 -19.31
C GLU A 42 -14.96 8.62 -19.37
N LYS A 43 -15.88 9.55 -19.09
CA LYS A 43 -15.63 10.97 -19.26
C LYS A 43 -14.85 11.56 -18.09
N GLY A 44 -13.71 12.17 -18.41
CA GLY A 44 -12.93 12.99 -17.51
C GLY A 44 -13.32 14.48 -17.61
N HIS A 45 -13.23 15.17 -16.50
CA HIS A 45 -13.51 16.61 -16.41
C HIS A 45 -12.27 17.34 -15.93
N GLU A 46 -11.85 18.35 -16.69
CA GLU A 46 -10.74 19.22 -16.27
C GLU A 46 -11.17 20.06 -15.07
N THR A 47 -10.31 20.13 -14.07
CA THR A 47 -10.52 20.94 -12.87
C THR A 47 -9.76 22.28 -12.96
N GLU A 48 -10.06 23.20 -12.06
CA GLU A 48 -9.36 24.49 -11.96
C GLU A 48 -7.84 24.37 -11.73
N LEU A 49 -7.39 23.22 -11.22
CA LEU A 49 -5.97 22.94 -10.97
C LEU A 49 -5.27 22.31 -12.18
N GLY A 50 -6.01 22.02 -13.25
CA GLY A 50 -5.48 21.40 -14.48
C GLY A 50 -5.45 19.89 -14.47
N ALA A 51 -5.67 19.24 -13.33
CA ALA A 51 -5.84 17.80 -13.21
C ALA A 51 -7.23 17.39 -13.70
N ILE A 52 -7.33 16.21 -14.28
CA ILE A 52 -8.60 15.60 -14.67
C ILE A 52 -9.24 14.89 -13.48
N ASN A 53 -10.54 15.03 -13.31
CA ASN A 53 -11.33 14.24 -12.37
C ASN A 53 -12.20 13.24 -13.12
N VAL A 54 -12.25 12.01 -12.61
CA VAL A 54 -13.09 10.93 -13.11
C VAL A 54 -13.91 10.31 -12.00
N MET A 55 -15.02 9.67 -12.37
CA MET A 55 -15.84 8.88 -11.46
C MET A 55 -15.59 7.39 -11.71
N THR A 56 -15.45 6.60 -10.65
CA THR A 56 -15.16 5.16 -10.75
C THR A 56 -16.39 4.26 -10.61
N GLY A 57 -17.59 4.85 -10.62
CA GLY A 57 -18.85 4.12 -10.52
C GLY A 57 -19.17 3.67 -9.10
N ILE A 58 -19.80 2.51 -9.00
CA ILE A 58 -20.22 1.96 -7.70
C ILE A 58 -19.04 1.53 -6.81
N TYR A 59 -17.89 1.23 -7.42
CA TYR A 59 -16.68 0.88 -6.68
C TYR A 59 -15.77 2.11 -6.56
N THR A 60 -15.78 2.70 -5.39
CA THR A 60 -14.91 3.84 -5.04
C THR A 60 -13.67 3.40 -4.22
N GLY A 61 -13.44 2.11 -4.16
CA GLY A 61 -12.33 1.43 -3.52
C GLY A 61 -12.19 0.01 -4.06
N ARG A 62 -11.17 -0.69 -3.59
CA ARG A 62 -10.98 -2.11 -3.93
C ARG A 62 -12.12 -2.96 -3.38
N SER A 63 -12.32 -4.12 -3.98
CA SER A 63 -13.29 -5.12 -3.53
C SER A 63 -12.57 -6.40 -3.07
N PRO A 64 -12.09 -6.46 -1.82
CA PRO A 64 -11.33 -7.61 -1.31
C PRO A 64 -12.10 -8.92 -1.35
N LYS A 65 -13.42 -8.89 -1.15
CA LYS A 65 -14.29 -10.07 -1.24
C LYS A 65 -14.33 -10.69 -2.64
N ASP A 66 -14.01 -9.93 -3.67
CA ASP A 66 -14.04 -10.36 -5.07
C ASP A 66 -12.65 -10.67 -5.63
N LYS A 67 -11.63 -10.67 -4.76
CA LYS A 67 -10.27 -11.09 -5.08
C LYS A 67 -10.16 -12.61 -5.03
N PHE A 68 -9.65 -13.20 -6.12
CA PHE A 68 -9.44 -14.63 -6.26
C PHE A 68 -8.06 -14.95 -6.83
N ILE A 69 -7.52 -16.08 -6.41
CA ILE A 69 -6.27 -16.63 -6.95
C ILE A 69 -6.56 -18.04 -7.44
N VAL A 70 -6.10 -18.36 -8.64
CA VAL A 70 -6.27 -19.70 -9.20
C VAL A 70 -5.48 -20.71 -8.36
N ASP A 71 -6.18 -21.75 -7.91
CA ASP A 71 -5.58 -22.87 -7.20
C ASP A 71 -5.13 -23.92 -8.21
N ASP A 72 -3.82 -23.99 -8.41
CA ASP A 72 -3.18 -24.92 -9.33
C ASP A 72 -1.92 -25.55 -8.71
N GLU A 73 -1.17 -26.31 -9.49
CA GLU A 73 0.01 -27.05 -9.01
C GLU A 73 1.09 -26.16 -8.39
N ASN A 74 1.19 -24.88 -8.82
CA ASN A 74 2.20 -23.95 -8.34
C ASN A 74 1.72 -23.13 -7.14
N SER A 75 0.45 -22.72 -7.16
CA SER A 75 -0.12 -21.87 -6.11
C SER A 75 -0.62 -22.64 -4.89
N HIS A 76 -1.01 -23.90 -5.09
CA HIS A 76 -1.68 -24.70 -4.05
C HIS A 76 -0.91 -24.73 -2.72
N ASP A 77 0.38 -25.01 -2.78
CA ASP A 77 1.22 -25.16 -1.60
C ASP A 77 1.93 -23.87 -1.17
N THR A 78 1.86 -22.80 -1.95
CA THR A 78 2.60 -21.56 -1.69
C THR A 78 1.72 -20.43 -1.18
N VAL A 79 0.50 -20.31 -1.67
CA VAL A 79 -0.42 -19.22 -1.30
C VAL A 79 -0.97 -19.41 0.11
N TRP A 80 -1.02 -18.32 0.84
CA TRP A 80 -1.70 -18.27 2.14
C TRP A 80 -3.21 -18.10 1.91
N TRP A 81 -3.91 -19.23 1.82
CA TRP A 81 -5.32 -19.26 1.46
C TRP A 81 -6.25 -18.84 2.59
N ASP A 82 -7.36 -18.19 2.22
CA ASP A 82 -8.50 -18.01 3.11
C ASP A 82 -9.02 -19.37 3.60
N SER A 83 -9.33 -19.44 4.90
CA SER A 83 -9.86 -20.64 5.54
C SER A 83 -10.88 -20.28 6.61
N GLU A 84 -11.67 -21.24 7.05
CA GLU A 84 -12.60 -21.05 8.16
C GLU A 84 -11.89 -20.72 9.48
N GLU A 85 -10.68 -21.21 9.65
CA GLU A 85 -9.87 -20.97 10.84
C GLU A 85 -9.30 -19.54 10.84
N TYR A 86 -8.83 -19.06 9.67
CA TYR A 86 -8.20 -17.73 9.54
C TYR A 86 -8.60 -17.07 8.23
N HIS A 87 -9.52 -16.12 8.29
CA HIS A 87 -9.95 -15.39 7.11
C HIS A 87 -8.92 -14.40 6.62
N ASN A 88 -8.73 -14.41 5.29
CA ASN A 88 -7.97 -13.41 4.55
C ASN A 88 -8.60 -13.20 3.16
N ASP A 89 -7.98 -12.39 2.32
CA ASP A 89 -8.54 -12.02 1.01
C ASP A 89 -8.08 -12.95 -0.14
N ASN A 90 -7.32 -14.01 0.15
CA ASN A 90 -6.83 -14.93 -0.87
C ASN A 90 -7.84 -16.07 -1.10
N HIS A 91 -8.93 -15.76 -1.80
CA HIS A 91 -9.98 -16.73 -2.10
C HIS A 91 -9.57 -17.64 -3.25
N ARG A 92 -9.86 -18.94 -3.12
CA ARG A 92 -9.55 -19.93 -4.15
C ARG A 92 -10.47 -19.81 -5.36
N ALA A 93 -9.89 -19.87 -6.57
CA ALA A 93 -10.64 -20.05 -7.80
C ALA A 93 -10.20 -21.34 -8.49
N SER A 94 -11.14 -22.04 -9.10
CA SER A 94 -10.85 -23.19 -9.94
C SER A 94 -10.24 -22.77 -11.27
N LYS A 95 -9.57 -23.72 -11.95
CA LYS A 95 -9.07 -23.51 -13.33
C LYS A 95 -10.22 -23.23 -14.31
N GLU A 96 -11.38 -23.83 -14.08
CA GLU A 96 -12.61 -23.61 -14.87
C GLU A 96 -13.12 -22.19 -14.70
N ALA A 97 -13.15 -21.67 -13.46
CA ALA A 97 -13.52 -20.29 -13.17
C ALA A 97 -12.56 -19.30 -13.84
N TRP A 98 -11.25 -19.58 -13.78
CA TRP A 98 -10.25 -18.77 -14.48
C TRP A 98 -10.52 -18.69 -15.99
N THR A 99 -10.72 -19.83 -16.64
CA THR A 99 -11.01 -19.88 -18.08
C THR A 99 -12.27 -19.10 -18.42
N ALA A 100 -13.34 -19.27 -17.65
CA ALA A 100 -14.61 -18.58 -17.89
C ALA A 100 -14.48 -17.06 -17.72
N VAL A 101 -13.83 -16.59 -16.65
CA VAL A 101 -13.67 -15.13 -16.39
C VAL A 101 -12.72 -14.51 -17.41
N LYS A 102 -11.64 -15.19 -17.78
CA LYS A 102 -10.74 -14.72 -18.83
C LYS A 102 -11.44 -14.63 -20.19
N ASP A 103 -12.31 -15.59 -20.53
CA ASP A 103 -13.10 -15.56 -21.77
C ASP A 103 -14.07 -14.35 -21.79
N ILE A 104 -14.68 -14.02 -20.67
CA ILE A 104 -15.51 -12.81 -20.54
C ILE A 104 -14.67 -11.56 -20.85
N ALA A 105 -13.47 -11.45 -20.27
CA ALA A 105 -12.58 -10.32 -20.51
C ALA A 105 -12.13 -10.24 -21.97
N LYS A 106 -11.74 -11.36 -22.57
CA LYS A 106 -11.35 -11.41 -24.00
C LYS A 106 -12.50 -10.95 -24.91
N LYS A 107 -13.71 -11.39 -24.64
CA LYS A 107 -14.89 -11.00 -25.41
C LYS A 107 -15.16 -9.50 -25.29
N GLU A 108 -15.10 -8.97 -24.06
CA GLU A 108 -15.30 -7.54 -23.82
C GLU A 108 -14.26 -6.68 -24.54
N LEU A 109 -13.01 -7.09 -24.51
CA LEU A 109 -11.88 -6.34 -25.10
C LEU A 109 -11.74 -6.55 -26.61
N SER A 110 -12.53 -7.43 -27.24
CA SER A 110 -12.49 -7.69 -28.67
C SER A 110 -13.37 -6.73 -29.47
N ASN A 111 -13.06 -6.56 -30.76
CA ASN A 111 -13.83 -5.76 -31.73
C ASN A 111 -13.97 -4.27 -31.35
N LYS A 112 -12.95 -3.71 -30.77
CA LYS A 112 -12.94 -2.31 -30.35
C LYS A 112 -11.55 -1.69 -30.36
N ARG A 113 -11.50 -0.41 -30.13
CA ARG A 113 -10.30 0.37 -29.90
C ARG A 113 -9.80 0.13 -28.48
N LEU A 114 -8.51 -0.03 -28.30
CA LEU A 114 -7.89 -0.33 -27.00
C LEU A 114 -6.71 0.59 -26.70
N PHE A 115 -6.45 0.76 -25.42
CA PHE A 115 -5.20 1.32 -24.90
C PHE A 115 -4.35 0.16 -24.39
N VAL A 116 -3.09 0.09 -24.81
CA VAL A 116 -2.11 -0.86 -24.29
C VAL A 116 -0.98 -0.04 -23.67
N VAL A 117 -0.76 -0.24 -22.38
CA VAL A 117 0.28 0.47 -21.63
C VAL A 117 1.25 -0.54 -21.06
N ASP A 118 2.51 -0.44 -21.45
CA ASP A 118 3.61 -1.17 -20.85
C ASP A 118 4.29 -0.30 -19.80
N GLY A 119 4.51 -0.86 -18.63
CA GLY A 119 5.19 -0.22 -17.53
C GLY A 119 5.94 -1.24 -16.70
N PHE A 120 6.71 -0.75 -15.72
CA PHE A 120 7.46 -1.61 -14.83
C PHE A 120 6.98 -1.47 -13.40
N CYS A 121 6.99 -2.58 -12.69
CA CYS A 121 6.84 -2.64 -11.25
C CYS A 121 8.21 -2.95 -10.65
N GLY A 122 8.80 -1.97 -9.95
CA GLY A 122 10.16 -2.03 -9.41
C GLY A 122 11.18 -1.18 -10.19
N THR A 123 12.00 -0.41 -9.46
CA THR A 123 13.03 0.46 -10.05
C THR A 123 14.36 -0.26 -10.31
N HIS A 124 14.65 -1.35 -9.57
CA HIS A 124 15.85 -2.14 -9.80
C HIS A 124 15.67 -3.06 -11.01
N LYS A 125 16.52 -2.92 -12.02
CA LYS A 125 16.40 -3.64 -13.29
C LYS A 125 16.42 -5.16 -13.16
N ASP A 126 17.16 -5.69 -12.19
CA ASP A 126 17.31 -7.14 -12.00
C ASP A 126 16.08 -7.80 -11.34
N THR A 127 15.21 -7.03 -10.73
CA THR A 127 14.07 -7.53 -9.93
C THR A 127 12.71 -7.05 -10.43
N ARG A 128 12.68 -6.09 -11.35
CA ARG A 128 11.45 -5.49 -11.87
C ARG A 128 10.66 -6.47 -12.72
N MET A 129 9.34 -6.31 -12.69
CA MET A 129 8.44 -6.96 -13.64
C MET A 129 7.98 -5.95 -14.69
N LYS A 130 8.00 -6.35 -15.97
CA LYS A 130 7.33 -5.61 -17.03
C LYS A 130 5.87 -6.04 -17.08
N ILE A 131 4.97 -5.09 -16.94
CA ILE A 131 3.53 -5.30 -16.94
C ILE A 131 2.93 -4.72 -18.21
N ARG A 132 2.07 -5.49 -18.87
CA ARG A 132 1.25 -5.01 -19.97
C ARG A 132 -0.19 -4.87 -19.53
N PHE A 133 -0.71 -3.64 -19.54
CA PHE A 133 -2.10 -3.35 -19.25
C PHE A 133 -2.88 -3.21 -20.55
N ILE A 134 -3.98 -3.97 -20.66
CA ILE A 134 -4.90 -3.89 -21.78
C ILE A 134 -6.21 -3.35 -21.24
N VAL A 135 -6.54 -2.12 -21.62
CA VAL A 135 -7.70 -1.39 -21.10
C VAL A 135 -8.50 -0.74 -22.24
N GLU A 136 -9.79 -0.57 -22.03
CA GLU A 136 -10.66 0.09 -22.99
C GLU A 136 -11.00 1.54 -22.64
N VAL A 137 -10.62 1.99 -21.44
CA VAL A 137 -10.96 3.30 -20.88
C VAL A 137 -9.70 4.17 -20.80
N ALA A 138 -9.75 5.38 -21.38
CA ALA A 138 -8.60 6.27 -21.47
C ALA A 138 -8.00 6.63 -20.11
N TRP A 139 -8.84 6.98 -19.11
CA TRP A 139 -8.32 7.36 -17.80
C TRP A 139 -7.74 6.18 -17.00
N GLN A 140 -8.12 4.94 -17.32
CA GLN A 140 -7.45 3.77 -16.74
C GLN A 140 -6.03 3.63 -17.31
N ALA A 141 -5.84 3.93 -18.59
CA ALA A 141 -4.49 4.04 -19.18
C ALA A 141 -3.68 5.17 -18.54
N HIS A 142 -4.30 6.31 -18.26
CA HIS A 142 -3.69 7.42 -17.54
C HIS A 142 -3.26 6.99 -16.11
N PHE A 143 -4.14 6.33 -15.39
CA PHE A 143 -3.87 5.84 -14.04
C PHE A 143 -2.61 4.95 -14.00
N VAL A 144 -2.53 3.95 -14.86
CA VAL A 144 -1.36 3.04 -14.87
C VAL A 144 -0.10 3.73 -15.39
N THR A 145 -0.23 4.72 -16.26
CA THR A 145 0.90 5.57 -16.69
C THR A 145 1.46 6.36 -15.51
N ASN A 146 0.62 6.87 -14.61
CA ASN A 146 1.05 7.54 -13.39
C ASN A 146 1.70 6.58 -12.40
N MET A 147 1.09 5.40 -12.20
CA MET A 147 1.44 4.54 -11.07
C MET A 147 2.56 3.56 -11.34
N PHE A 148 2.83 3.23 -12.60
CA PHE A 148 3.90 2.30 -12.97
C PHE A 148 5.08 3.04 -13.58
N ILE A 149 6.25 2.44 -13.48
CA ILE A 149 7.48 3.04 -13.99
C ILE A 149 7.42 3.03 -15.51
N ARG A 150 7.53 4.21 -16.09
CA ARG A 150 7.41 4.41 -17.53
C ARG A 150 8.67 3.93 -18.25
N PRO A 151 8.54 3.23 -19.39
CA PRO A 151 9.68 2.87 -20.23
C PRO A 151 10.45 4.12 -20.66
N LYS A 152 11.78 4.03 -20.68
CA LYS A 152 12.67 5.18 -21.02
C LYS A 152 13.53 4.95 -22.26
N SER A 153 13.67 3.70 -22.70
CA SER A 153 14.55 3.32 -23.82
C SER A 153 13.86 2.33 -24.75
N GLU A 154 14.42 2.17 -25.96
CA GLU A 154 13.96 1.14 -26.90
C GLU A 154 14.02 -0.26 -26.27
N ALA A 155 15.08 -0.57 -25.53
CA ALA A 155 15.23 -1.84 -24.84
C ALA A 155 14.11 -2.09 -23.82
N ASP A 156 13.60 -1.05 -23.16
CA ASP A 156 12.46 -1.16 -22.25
C ASP A 156 11.19 -1.55 -23.00
N PHE A 157 10.97 -1.04 -24.22
CA PHE A 157 9.82 -1.41 -25.04
C PHE A 157 9.97 -2.79 -25.68
N ASP A 158 11.17 -3.18 -26.07
CA ASP A 158 11.43 -4.47 -26.74
C ASP A 158 11.36 -5.67 -25.79
N GLN A 159 11.51 -5.46 -24.48
CA GLN A 159 11.38 -6.52 -23.50
C GLN A 159 9.95 -7.11 -23.55
N GLU A 160 9.82 -8.44 -23.63
CA GLU A 160 8.52 -9.09 -23.51
C GLU A 160 7.93 -8.85 -22.10
N PRO A 161 6.61 -8.66 -21.98
CA PRO A 161 5.99 -8.49 -20.68
C PRO A 161 6.10 -9.76 -19.82
N ASP A 162 6.42 -9.57 -18.54
CA ASP A 162 6.42 -10.64 -17.54
C ASP A 162 5.01 -10.96 -17.05
N PHE A 163 4.12 -9.96 -17.07
CA PHE A 163 2.76 -10.07 -16.54
C PHE A 163 1.77 -9.29 -17.42
N ILE A 164 0.57 -9.82 -17.58
CA ILE A 164 -0.49 -9.19 -18.40
C ILE A 164 -1.73 -8.94 -17.55
N VAL A 165 -2.27 -7.72 -17.61
CA VAL A 165 -3.51 -7.32 -16.96
C VAL A 165 -4.59 -7.03 -18.00
N TYR A 166 -5.69 -7.78 -17.93
CA TYR A 166 -6.88 -7.59 -18.76
C TYR A 166 -7.93 -6.84 -17.92
N ASN A 167 -8.21 -5.60 -18.25
CA ASN A 167 -9.20 -4.80 -17.53
C ASN A 167 -10.49 -4.68 -18.36
N ALA A 168 -11.48 -5.47 -17.99
CA ALA A 168 -12.81 -5.50 -18.61
C ALA A 168 -13.87 -4.92 -17.68
N SER A 169 -13.70 -3.65 -17.28
CA SER A 169 -14.57 -2.96 -16.30
C SER A 169 -16.04 -2.93 -16.70
N LYS A 170 -16.35 -2.93 -17.98
CA LYS A 170 -17.72 -2.86 -18.51
C LYS A 170 -18.45 -4.21 -18.52
N ALA A 171 -17.72 -5.30 -18.38
CA ALA A 171 -18.28 -6.67 -18.37
C ALA A 171 -18.76 -7.06 -16.97
N LYS A 172 -19.53 -8.13 -16.90
CA LYS A 172 -20.02 -8.74 -15.66
C LYS A 172 -19.87 -10.26 -15.75
N VAL A 173 -19.70 -10.90 -14.60
CA VAL A 173 -19.75 -12.36 -14.49
C VAL A 173 -21.16 -12.75 -14.09
N GLU A 174 -22.04 -12.98 -15.06
CA GLU A 174 -23.46 -13.25 -14.78
C GLU A 174 -23.67 -14.61 -14.09
N ASN A 175 -22.88 -15.61 -14.44
CA ASN A 175 -22.93 -16.95 -13.86
C ASN A 175 -21.95 -17.15 -12.68
N TRP A 176 -21.71 -16.09 -11.92
CA TRP A 176 -20.75 -16.09 -10.82
C TRP A 176 -20.98 -17.17 -9.76
N LYS A 177 -22.25 -17.50 -9.46
CA LYS A 177 -22.58 -18.55 -8.48
C LYS A 177 -22.09 -19.93 -8.91
N GLU A 178 -22.28 -20.25 -10.18
CA GLU A 178 -21.84 -21.52 -10.77
C GLU A 178 -20.31 -21.65 -10.77
N LEU A 179 -19.60 -20.52 -10.85
CA LEU A 179 -18.14 -20.47 -10.83
C LEU A 179 -17.54 -20.40 -9.42
N GLY A 180 -18.38 -20.39 -8.38
CA GLY A 180 -17.92 -20.30 -6.99
C GLY A 180 -17.41 -18.91 -6.59
N LEU A 181 -17.79 -17.87 -7.32
CA LEU A 181 -17.43 -16.48 -7.02
C LEU A 181 -18.42 -15.84 -6.03
N HIS A 182 -18.14 -14.63 -5.58
CA HIS A 182 -18.93 -13.94 -4.55
C HIS A 182 -19.91 -12.92 -5.09
N SER A 183 -19.71 -12.45 -6.32
CA SER A 183 -20.58 -11.50 -7.00
C SER A 183 -20.31 -11.48 -8.51
N GLU A 184 -21.02 -10.62 -9.23
CA GLU A 184 -20.77 -10.32 -10.66
C GLU A 184 -19.41 -9.68 -10.93
N THR A 185 -18.74 -9.19 -9.88
CA THR A 185 -17.43 -8.57 -9.92
C THR A 185 -16.34 -9.60 -9.64
N CYS A 186 -15.25 -9.53 -10.35
CA CYS A 186 -14.14 -10.45 -10.15
C CYS A 186 -12.80 -9.76 -10.42
N VAL A 187 -11.87 -9.94 -9.49
CA VAL A 187 -10.45 -9.59 -9.63
C VAL A 187 -9.66 -10.87 -9.39
N MET A 188 -9.22 -11.50 -10.47
CA MET A 188 -8.64 -12.84 -10.41
C MET A 188 -7.21 -12.85 -10.93
N PHE A 189 -6.35 -13.57 -10.19
CA PHE A 189 -4.93 -13.72 -10.49
C PHE A 189 -4.59 -15.16 -10.82
N ASN A 190 -3.77 -15.34 -11.85
CA ASN A 190 -3.14 -16.61 -12.16
C ASN A 190 -1.62 -16.43 -12.05
N VAL A 191 -1.02 -16.93 -10.97
CA VAL A 191 0.42 -16.77 -10.71
C VAL A 191 1.28 -17.63 -11.62
N THR A 192 0.72 -18.70 -12.18
CA THR A 192 1.42 -19.61 -13.10
C THR A 192 1.54 -19.01 -14.49
N SER A 193 0.44 -18.52 -15.05
CA SER A 193 0.43 -17.86 -16.36
C SER A 193 0.84 -16.39 -16.29
N LYS A 194 0.94 -15.83 -15.08
CA LYS A 194 1.25 -14.42 -14.81
C LYS A 194 0.28 -13.47 -15.48
N GLU A 195 -0.98 -13.63 -15.12
CA GLU A 195 -2.08 -12.84 -15.65
C GLU A 195 -3.03 -12.39 -14.52
N GLN A 196 -3.64 -11.23 -14.71
CA GLN A 196 -4.75 -10.72 -13.90
C GLN A 196 -5.92 -10.38 -14.82
N VAL A 197 -7.13 -10.71 -14.38
CA VAL A 197 -8.38 -10.31 -15.02
C VAL A 197 -9.21 -9.50 -14.06
N ILE A 198 -9.69 -8.34 -14.50
CA ILE A 198 -10.59 -7.46 -13.75
C ILE A 198 -11.90 -7.34 -14.52
N VAL A 199 -13.02 -7.64 -13.85
CA VAL A 199 -14.37 -7.57 -14.40
C VAL A 199 -15.29 -6.80 -13.46
N ASN A 200 -16.07 -5.88 -14.01
CA ASN A 200 -17.14 -5.14 -13.34
C ASN A 200 -16.70 -4.18 -12.22
N THR A 201 -15.45 -3.76 -12.21
CA THR A 201 -15.01 -2.65 -11.36
C THR A 201 -14.15 -1.69 -12.17
N TRP A 202 -14.41 -0.38 -12.00
CA TRP A 202 -13.68 0.67 -12.70
C TRP A 202 -12.53 1.22 -11.88
N TYR A 203 -12.47 0.87 -10.59
CA TYR A 203 -11.50 1.41 -9.65
C TYR A 203 -10.06 1.05 -10.05
N GLY A 204 -9.24 2.07 -10.34
CA GLY A 204 -7.87 1.90 -10.81
C GLY A 204 -6.96 1.20 -9.80
N GLY A 205 -7.24 1.35 -8.51
CA GLY A 205 -6.49 0.72 -7.44
C GLY A 205 -6.43 -0.81 -7.49
N GLU A 206 -7.36 -1.48 -8.21
CA GLU A 206 -7.29 -2.93 -8.42
C GLU A 206 -6.07 -3.33 -9.29
N MET A 207 -5.71 -2.52 -10.29
CA MET A 207 -4.49 -2.72 -11.08
C MET A 207 -3.23 -2.44 -10.25
N LYS A 208 -3.22 -1.33 -9.52
CA LYS A 208 -2.09 -0.94 -8.67
C LYS A 208 -1.79 -1.99 -7.60
N LYS A 209 -2.76 -2.28 -6.76
CA LYS A 209 -2.62 -3.23 -5.65
C LYS A 209 -2.54 -4.68 -6.12
N GLY A 210 -3.10 -4.99 -7.27
CA GLY A 210 -2.94 -6.28 -7.90
C GLY A 210 -1.47 -6.59 -8.19
N MET A 211 -0.75 -5.66 -8.78
CA MET A 211 0.69 -5.84 -9.06
C MET A 211 1.53 -5.81 -7.80
N PHE A 212 1.16 -5.02 -6.80
CA PHE A 212 1.77 -5.11 -5.48
C PHE A 212 1.62 -6.50 -4.85
N SER A 213 0.43 -7.07 -4.91
CA SER A 213 0.19 -8.44 -4.44
C SER A 213 1.05 -9.46 -5.20
N MET A 214 1.26 -9.27 -6.49
CA MET A 214 2.12 -10.15 -7.29
C MET A 214 3.60 -10.00 -6.92
N MET A 215 4.09 -8.78 -6.67
CA MET A 215 5.44 -8.58 -6.12
C MET A 215 5.58 -9.25 -4.74
N ASN A 216 4.55 -9.17 -3.91
CA ASN A 216 4.50 -9.86 -2.62
C ASN A 216 4.48 -11.39 -2.74
N TYR A 217 4.07 -11.93 -3.88
CA TYR A 217 4.19 -13.36 -4.15
C TYR A 217 5.59 -13.73 -4.64
N PHE A 218 6.10 -13.06 -5.67
CA PHE A 218 7.32 -13.48 -6.36
C PHE A 218 8.61 -13.10 -5.61
N LEU A 219 8.71 -11.91 -5.03
CA LEU A 219 9.98 -11.43 -4.46
C LEU A 219 10.39 -12.13 -3.17
N PRO A 220 9.51 -12.38 -2.19
CA PRO A 220 9.93 -13.12 -1.00
C PRO A 220 10.38 -14.55 -1.29
N LEU A 221 9.83 -15.20 -2.32
CA LEU A 221 10.27 -16.52 -2.78
C LEU A 221 11.69 -16.50 -3.36
N LYS A 222 12.18 -15.33 -3.76
CA LYS A 222 13.55 -15.08 -4.23
C LYS A 222 14.48 -14.53 -3.15
N GLY A 223 14.05 -14.48 -1.90
CA GLY A 223 14.84 -14.00 -0.78
C GLY A 223 14.92 -12.48 -0.63
N MET A 224 13.93 -11.75 -1.16
CA MET A 224 13.83 -10.29 -1.03
C MET A 224 12.70 -9.89 -0.08
N ALA A 225 12.88 -8.78 0.63
CA ALA A 225 11.77 -8.20 1.40
C ALA A 225 10.86 -7.42 0.46
N SER A 226 9.56 -7.62 0.63
CA SER A 226 8.50 -6.88 -0.07
C SER A 226 7.61 -6.23 0.98
N MET A 227 7.37 -4.91 0.88
CA MET A 227 6.94 -4.12 2.00
C MET A 227 5.89 -3.07 1.61
N HIS A 228 4.81 -3.02 2.39
CA HIS A 228 3.84 -1.93 2.37
C HIS A 228 4.34 -0.83 3.31
N CYS A 229 5.17 0.06 2.79
CA CYS A 229 5.82 1.11 3.56
C CYS A 229 6.14 2.32 2.69
N SER A 230 6.34 3.46 3.31
CA SER A 230 7.00 4.62 2.69
C SER A 230 8.50 4.58 2.99
N ALA A 231 9.28 5.27 2.18
CA ALA A 231 10.74 5.32 2.33
C ALA A 231 11.30 6.68 1.93
N ASN A 232 12.31 7.13 2.67
CA ASN A 232 13.05 8.35 2.38
C ASN A 232 14.53 8.22 2.75
N THR A 233 15.34 9.17 2.28
CA THR A 233 16.75 9.31 2.64
C THR A 233 16.99 10.69 3.25
N ASP A 234 18.18 10.90 3.83
CA ASP A 234 18.66 12.24 4.13
C ASP A 234 18.94 13.04 2.84
N MET A 235 19.33 14.31 2.99
CA MET A 235 19.57 15.19 1.84
C MET A 235 20.80 14.78 1.02
N ASN A 236 21.68 13.92 1.55
CA ASN A 236 22.84 13.34 0.84
C ASN A 236 22.50 12.02 0.12
N GLY A 237 21.28 11.54 0.22
CA GLY A 237 20.87 10.27 -0.37
C GLY A 237 21.32 9.04 0.43
N GLU A 238 21.60 9.24 1.71
CA GLU A 238 22.04 8.21 2.66
C GLU A 238 21.02 8.06 3.80
N ASN A 239 21.30 7.22 4.79
CA ASN A 239 20.45 7.04 5.97
C ASN A 239 18.98 6.78 5.62
N THR A 240 18.76 5.78 4.78
CA THR A 240 17.41 5.38 4.40
C THR A 240 16.60 4.94 5.61
N ALA A 241 15.39 5.50 5.74
CA ALA A 241 14.39 5.10 6.71
C ALA A 241 13.15 4.58 5.98
N ILE A 242 12.54 3.52 6.54
CA ILE A 242 11.27 2.99 6.06
C ILE A 242 10.22 3.06 7.15
N PHE A 243 8.99 3.43 6.75
CA PHE A 243 7.87 3.67 7.66
C PHE A 243 6.71 2.75 7.29
N PHE A 244 6.32 1.90 8.22
CA PHE A 244 5.11 1.10 8.14
C PHE A 244 4.01 1.73 8.99
N GLY A 245 2.78 1.60 8.57
CA GLY A 245 1.65 2.09 9.37
C GLY A 245 0.35 1.99 8.59
N LEU A 246 -0.74 1.80 9.32
CA LEU A 246 -2.09 1.80 8.79
C LEU A 246 -2.61 3.24 8.63
N SER A 247 -3.78 3.37 8.02
CA SER A 247 -4.44 4.68 7.87
C SER A 247 -4.61 5.36 9.23
N GLY A 248 -4.33 6.66 9.30
CA GLY A 248 -4.47 7.46 10.51
C GLY A 248 -3.31 7.40 11.50
N THR A 249 -2.25 6.65 11.21
CA THR A 249 -1.06 6.55 12.08
C THR A 249 -0.02 7.64 11.83
N GLY A 250 -0.18 8.43 10.77
CA GLY A 250 0.76 9.49 10.40
C GLY A 250 1.84 9.09 9.41
N LYS A 251 1.71 7.92 8.75
CA LYS A 251 2.71 7.40 7.80
C LYS A 251 3.09 8.43 6.74
N THR A 252 2.14 9.01 6.04
CA THR A 252 2.38 10.01 5.00
C THR A 252 3.00 11.28 5.57
N THR A 253 2.42 11.82 6.64
CA THR A 253 2.88 13.07 7.27
C THR A 253 4.31 12.95 7.81
N LEU A 254 4.64 11.83 8.45
CA LEU A 254 5.94 11.64 9.10
C LEU A 254 7.04 11.21 8.13
N SER A 255 6.70 10.53 7.05
CA SER A 255 7.67 10.17 6.00
C SER A 255 7.94 11.31 5.02
N THR A 256 7.03 12.28 4.90
CA THR A 256 7.19 13.49 4.11
C THR A 256 7.77 14.59 5.00
N ASP A 257 9.08 14.78 4.92
CA ASP A 257 9.83 15.76 5.69
C ASP A 257 10.63 16.63 4.71
N PRO A 258 10.55 17.97 4.78
CA PRO A 258 11.32 18.84 3.89
C PRO A 258 12.84 18.67 4.03
N LYS A 259 13.32 18.07 5.12
CA LYS A 259 14.72 17.71 5.36
C LYS A 259 15.12 16.35 4.77
N ARG A 260 14.19 15.63 4.14
CA ARG A 260 14.39 14.29 3.61
C ARG A 260 14.03 14.24 2.13
N LYS A 261 14.59 13.27 1.42
CA LYS A 261 14.27 13.00 0.01
C LYS A 261 13.41 11.76 -0.10
N LEU A 262 12.28 11.86 -0.78
CA LEU A 262 11.33 10.78 -0.96
C LEU A 262 11.87 9.73 -1.94
N ILE A 263 11.86 8.45 -1.52
CA ILE A 263 12.04 7.30 -2.42
C ILE A 263 10.67 6.91 -2.98
N GLY A 264 9.68 6.76 -2.11
CA GLY A 264 8.30 6.46 -2.45
C GLY A 264 7.38 6.48 -1.24
N ASP A 265 6.08 6.51 -1.47
CA ASP A 265 5.08 6.72 -0.42
C ASP A 265 4.39 5.46 0.08
N ASP A 266 4.48 4.30 -0.64
CA ASP A 266 3.58 3.19 -0.34
C ASP A 266 4.14 1.77 -0.49
N GLU A 267 4.89 1.46 -1.57
CA GLU A 267 5.26 0.09 -1.94
C GLU A 267 6.75 -0.02 -2.29
N HIS A 268 7.48 -0.83 -1.54
CA HIS A 268 8.93 -0.97 -1.71
C HIS A 268 9.40 -2.42 -1.62
N GLY A 269 10.51 -2.68 -2.29
CA GLY A 269 11.30 -3.87 -2.12
C GLY A 269 12.65 -3.56 -1.46
N TRP A 270 13.24 -4.59 -0.89
CA TRP A 270 14.58 -4.53 -0.31
C TRP A 270 15.37 -5.74 -0.78
N ASP A 271 16.28 -5.51 -1.71
CA ASP A 271 17.23 -6.50 -2.24
C ASP A 271 18.65 -6.22 -1.75
N ASP A 272 19.65 -6.90 -2.30
CA ASP A 272 21.06 -6.73 -1.89
C ASP A 272 21.65 -5.35 -2.25
N LYS A 273 20.99 -4.61 -3.15
CA LYS A 273 21.40 -3.26 -3.56
C LYS A 273 20.78 -2.16 -2.69
N GLY A 274 19.74 -2.47 -1.94
CA GLY A 274 19.07 -1.52 -1.06
C GLY A 274 17.55 -1.45 -1.27
N ILE A 275 16.99 -0.31 -0.91
CA ILE A 275 15.55 -0.02 -1.00
C ILE A 275 15.20 0.48 -2.39
N PHE A 276 14.12 -0.05 -2.96
CA PHE A 276 13.61 0.41 -4.24
C PHE A 276 12.08 0.47 -4.26
N ASN A 277 11.56 1.51 -4.88
CA ASN A 277 10.13 1.72 -5.07
C ASN A 277 9.60 0.80 -6.18
N TYR A 278 8.41 0.25 -6.01
CA TYR A 278 7.73 -0.49 -7.07
C TYR A 278 7.06 0.43 -8.08
N GLU A 279 6.75 1.66 -7.69
CA GLU A 279 5.86 2.56 -8.39
C GLU A 279 6.60 3.69 -9.10
N GLY A 280 5.98 4.21 -10.17
CA GLY A 280 6.44 5.41 -10.88
C GLY A 280 5.78 6.69 -10.41
N GLY A 281 4.88 6.63 -9.45
CA GLY A 281 4.13 7.76 -8.94
C GLY A 281 3.56 7.53 -7.55
N CYS A 282 2.69 8.43 -7.13
CA CYS A 282 2.02 8.40 -5.84
C CYS A 282 0.50 8.35 -6.00
N TYR A 283 -0.17 7.71 -5.05
CA TYR A 283 -1.62 7.58 -5.01
C TYR A 283 -2.15 7.99 -3.64
N ALA A 284 -2.49 9.26 -3.51
CA ALA A 284 -2.81 9.88 -2.23
C ALA A 284 -4.31 10.06 -2.01
N LYS A 285 -4.77 9.96 -0.76
CA LYS A 285 -6.10 10.40 -0.36
C LYS A 285 -6.15 11.93 -0.37
N VAL A 286 -7.27 12.47 -0.86
CA VAL A 286 -7.47 13.92 -0.94
C VAL A 286 -8.70 14.41 -0.18
N ILE A 287 -9.38 13.51 0.55
CA ILE A 287 -10.47 13.95 1.43
C ILE A 287 -9.95 14.94 2.47
N ASN A 288 -10.62 16.08 2.61
CA ASN A 288 -10.20 17.17 3.49
C ASN A 288 -8.78 17.69 3.24
N LEU A 289 -8.28 17.54 2.01
CA LEU A 289 -6.94 18.02 1.67
C LEU A 289 -6.84 19.52 1.93
N ASP A 290 -5.80 19.90 2.67
CA ASP A 290 -5.49 21.28 3.02
C ASP A 290 -4.10 21.67 2.49
N LYS A 291 -4.05 22.76 1.76
CA LYS A 291 -2.84 23.30 1.14
C LYS A 291 -1.73 23.62 2.13
N GLU A 292 -2.09 24.09 3.32
CA GLU A 292 -1.12 24.48 4.34
C GLU A 292 -0.52 23.28 5.05
N SER A 293 -1.33 22.25 5.31
CA SER A 293 -0.90 21.04 6.02
C SER A 293 -0.17 20.06 5.13
N GLU A 294 -0.58 19.95 3.85
CA GLU A 294 -0.08 18.97 2.88
C GLU A 294 0.29 19.63 1.54
N PRO A 295 1.25 20.55 1.57
CA PRO A 295 1.60 21.38 0.41
C PRO A 295 2.13 20.55 -0.77
N ASP A 296 2.82 19.44 -0.51
CA ASP A 296 3.39 18.60 -1.57
C ASP A 296 2.31 17.87 -2.36
N ILE A 297 1.32 17.30 -1.69
CA ILE A 297 0.19 16.63 -2.34
C ILE A 297 -0.64 17.66 -3.10
N TYR A 298 -0.96 18.79 -2.45
CA TYR A 298 -1.73 19.85 -3.10
C TYR A 298 -1.03 20.38 -4.35
N GLY A 299 0.26 20.64 -4.28
CA GLY A 299 1.07 21.11 -5.41
C GLY A 299 1.24 20.09 -6.53
N ALA A 300 1.06 18.80 -6.23
CA ALA A 300 1.11 17.72 -7.21
C ALA A 300 -0.20 17.59 -8.02
N ILE A 301 -1.30 18.19 -7.56
CA ILE A 301 -2.58 18.22 -8.27
C ILE A 301 -2.51 19.32 -9.35
N ARG A 302 -2.03 18.93 -10.51
CA ARG A 302 -1.86 19.79 -11.68
C ARG A 302 -2.00 18.96 -12.95
N ARG A 303 -1.73 19.53 -14.10
CA ARG A 303 -1.72 18.79 -15.38
C ARG A 303 -0.94 17.48 -15.24
N ASP A 304 -1.44 16.40 -15.81
CA ASP A 304 -0.97 15.01 -15.74
C ASP A 304 -1.37 14.25 -14.47
N ALA A 305 -1.81 14.92 -13.41
CA ALA A 305 -2.45 14.25 -12.27
C ALA A 305 -3.88 13.81 -12.63
N LEU A 306 -4.32 12.72 -12.01
CA LEU A 306 -5.67 12.16 -12.17
C LEU A 306 -6.37 12.07 -10.81
N LEU A 307 -7.44 12.83 -10.65
CA LEU A 307 -8.33 12.78 -9.50
C LEU A 307 -9.42 11.74 -9.70
N GLU A 308 -9.83 11.09 -8.62
CA GLU A 308 -10.92 10.12 -8.61
C GLU A 308 -11.97 10.48 -7.56
N ASN A 309 -13.20 10.58 -8.01
CA ASN A 309 -14.42 10.74 -7.19
C ASN A 309 -14.49 12.03 -6.36
N VAL A 310 -13.72 13.05 -6.69
CA VAL A 310 -13.89 14.37 -6.07
C VAL A 310 -15.12 15.07 -6.67
N THR A 311 -15.74 15.97 -5.89
CA THR A 311 -16.83 16.81 -6.36
C THR A 311 -16.26 18.09 -6.93
N VAL A 312 -16.73 18.46 -8.11
CA VAL A 312 -16.28 19.63 -8.85
C VAL A 312 -17.50 20.44 -9.28
N ASP A 313 -17.46 21.76 -9.09
CA ASP A 313 -18.54 22.65 -9.52
C ASP A 313 -18.46 22.96 -11.03
N GLU A 314 -19.39 23.77 -11.53
CA GLU A 314 -19.47 24.18 -12.94
C GLU A 314 -18.23 24.96 -13.44
N ASN A 315 -17.45 25.55 -12.53
CA ASN A 315 -16.24 26.30 -12.82
C ASN A 315 -14.95 25.47 -12.66
N GLY A 316 -15.10 24.17 -12.39
CA GLY A 316 -13.96 23.28 -12.17
C GLY A 316 -13.37 23.35 -10.78
N LYS A 317 -14.01 24.06 -9.83
CA LYS A 317 -13.52 24.16 -8.46
C LYS A 317 -13.81 22.87 -7.69
N ILE A 318 -12.77 22.36 -7.01
CA ILE A 318 -12.82 21.11 -6.26
C ILE A 318 -13.28 21.39 -4.82
N ASP A 319 -14.24 20.60 -4.33
CA ASP A 319 -14.58 20.53 -2.90
C ASP A 319 -13.96 19.27 -2.29
N PHE A 320 -12.79 19.41 -1.69
CA PHE A 320 -12.08 18.29 -1.04
C PHE A 320 -12.78 17.78 0.23
N ALA A 321 -13.69 18.54 0.81
CA ALA A 321 -14.43 18.15 2.02
C ALA A 321 -15.69 17.32 1.71
N ASP A 322 -16.15 17.31 0.47
CA ASP A 322 -17.37 16.60 0.08
C ASP A 322 -17.18 15.09 0.11
N LYS A 323 -18.01 14.44 0.90
CA LYS A 323 -18.06 12.97 1.10
C LYS A 323 -19.24 12.32 0.40
N SER A 324 -20.02 13.07 -0.38
CA SER A 324 -21.29 12.59 -0.97
C SER A 324 -21.09 11.39 -1.89
N VAL A 325 -19.97 11.32 -2.60
CA VAL A 325 -19.60 10.18 -3.44
C VAL A 325 -18.90 9.11 -2.60
N THR A 326 -17.82 9.49 -1.93
CA THR A 326 -17.00 8.60 -1.09
C THR A 326 -16.09 9.40 -0.17
N GLU A 327 -15.68 8.81 0.95
CA GLU A 327 -14.58 9.31 1.77
C GLU A 327 -13.21 8.93 1.18
N ASN A 328 -13.17 8.03 0.19
CA ASN A 328 -11.94 7.53 -0.43
C ASN A 328 -11.61 8.27 -1.74
N THR A 329 -11.71 9.59 -1.73
CA THR A 329 -11.29 10.40 -2.86
C THR A 329 -9.77 10.33 -3.02
N ARG A 330 -9.28 10.26 -4.27
CA ARG A 330 -7.88 9.99 -4.57
C ARG A 330 -7.32 10.91 -5.64
N VAL A 331 -6.00 11.04 -5.64
CA VAL A 331 -5.22 11.57 -6.76
C VAL A 331 -4.04 10.65 -7.05
N SER A 332 -3.81 10.36 -8.32
CA SER A 332 -2.57 9.77 -8.80
C SER A 332 -1.74 10.79 -9.59
N TYR A 333 -0.44 10.77 -9.41
CA TYR A 333 0.48 11.65 -10.13
C TYR A 333 1.86 11.00 -10.26
N PRO A 334 2.62 11.34 -11.33
CA PRO A 334 3.99 10.84 -11.46
C PRO A 334 4.87 11.40 -10.34
N ILE A 335 5.85 10.63 -9.90
CA ILE A 335 6.65 10.98 -8.72
C ILE A 335 7.40 12.31 -8.87
N TYR A 336 7.73 12.71 -10.09
CA TYR A 336 8.42 13.98 -10.35
C TYR A 336 7.56 15.24 -10.12
N HIS A 337 6.24 15.07 -9.80
CA HIS A 337 5.44 16.17 -9.27
C HIS A 337 5.85 16.57 -7.86
N ILE A 338 6.57 15.70 -7.14
CA ILE A 338 7.15 16.01 -5.83
C ILE A 338 8.55 16.59 -6.03
N LYS A 339 8.83 17.70 -5.33
CA LYS A 339 10.08 18.45 -5.49
C LYS A 339 11.30 17.72 -4.93
N ASN A 340 11.19 17.21 -3.71
CA ASN A 340 12.30 16.59 -2.98
C ASN A 340 12.29 15.07 -3.13
N ILE A 341 12.62 14.57 -4.32
CA ILE A 341 12.75 13.13 -4.56
C ILE A 341 14.21 12.72 -4.58
N GLN A 342 14.46 11.47 -4.17
CA GLN A 342 15.79 10.87 -4.20
C GLN A 342 16.24 10.64 -5.65
N ARG A 343 17.54 10.85 -5.91
CA ARG A 343 18.18 10.57 -7.19
C ARG A 343 19.36 9.59 -6.97
N PRO A 344 19.51 8.55 -7.76
CA PRO A 344 18.64 8.11 -8.86
C PRO A 344 17.21 7.85 -8.36
N GLU A 345 16.24 8.11 -9.24
CA GLU A 345 14.84 8.15 -8.92
C GLU A 345 14.34 6.86 -8.27
N SER A 346 13.64 7.00 -7.14
CA SER A 346 12.94 5.91 -6.45
C SER A 346 13.83 4.75 -5.97
N GLN A 347 15.08 5.01 -5.63
CA GLN A 347 16.01 4.04 -5.06
C GLN A 347 16.85 4.72 -3.97
N GLY A 348 17.31 3.91 -3.03
CA GLY A 348 18.20 4.32 -1.96
C GLY A 348 19.03 3.17 -1.43
N PRO A 349 20.04 3.44 -0.61
CA PRO A 349 20.81 2.38 0.05
C PRO A 349 19.92 1.57 1.01
N ALA A 350 20.46 0.46 1.51
CA ALA A 350 19.79 -0.37 2.51
C ALA A 350 19.33 0.48 3.70
N ALA A 351 18.13 0.17 4.20
CA ALA A 351 17.56 0.92 5.33
C ALA A 351 18.43 0.77 6.59
N LYS A 352 18.52 1.87 7.34
CA LYS A 352 19.18 1.92 8.65
C LYS A 352 18.18 2.03 9.79
N GLN A 353 17.01 2.61 9.55
CA GLN A 353 15.93 2.70 10.50
C GLN A 353 14.65 2.10 9.90
N VAL A 354 14.00 1.27 10.71
CA VAL A 354 12.70 0.68 10.41
C VAL A 354 11.72 1.16 11.47
N ILE A 355 10.70 1.88 11.04
CA ILE A 355 9.76 2.55 11.96
C ILE A 355 8.36 1.96 11.74
N PHE A 356 7.80 1.36 12.80
CA PHE A 356 6.42 0.92 12.84
C PHE A 356 5.57 2.00 13.52
N LEU A 357 4.64 2.59 12.78
CA LEU A 357 3.72 3.59 13.30
C LEU A 357 2.43 2.92 13.76
N SER A 358 2.00 3.26 14.96
CA SER A 358 0.75 2.79 15.55
C SER A 358 0.04 3.97 16.22
N ALA A 359 -1.28 4.04 16.11
CA ALA A 359 -2.08 4.98 16.87
C ALA A 359 -2.86 4.19 17.93
N ASP A 360 -2.30 4.08 19.14
CA ASP A 360 -2.90 3.35 20.24
C ASP A 360 -4.00 4.18 20.91
N ALA A 361 -5.23 3.72 20.87
CA ALA A 361 -6.37 4.34 21.54
C ALA A 361 -6.61 3.80 22.97
N PHE A 362 -5.84 2.81 23.41
CA PHE A 362 -5.94 2.22 24.76
C PHE A 362 -5.12 3.00 25.79
N GLY A 363 -4.21 3.85 25.35
CA GLY A 363 -3.35 4.63 26.24
C GLY A 363 -2.23 3.83 26.90
N VAL A 364 -1.77 2.76 26.29
CA VAL A 364 -0.84 1.77 26.85
C VAL A 364 0.56 1.85 26.28
N LEU A 365 0.67 1.96 24.95
CA LEU A 365 1.96 1.87 24.29
C LEU A 365 2.81 3.11 24.53
N PRO A 366 4.12 2.92 24.80
CA PRO A 366 5.06 4.04 24.87
C PRO A 366 5.09 4.83 23.56
N PRO A 367 5.40 6.13 23.59
CA PRO A 367 5.56 6.93 22.38
C PRO A 367 6.68 6.42 21.48
N VAL A 368 7.71 5.77 22.06
CA VAL A 368 8.72 5.05 21.30
C VAL A 368 9.22 3.83 22.07
N SER A 369 9.38 2.71 21.38
CA SER A 369 9.96 1.47 21.89
C SER A 369 11.05 0.99 20.94
N ILE A 370 12.19 0.57 21.48
CA ILE A 370 13.31 0.00 20.72
C ILE A 370 13.10 -1.51 20.70
N LEU A 371 12.98 -2.10 19.52
CA LEU A 371 12.63 -3.51 19.36
C LEU A 371 13.84 -4.41 19.16
N THR A 372 13.82 -5.58 19.79
CA THR A 372 14.73 -6.69 19.45
C THR A 372 14.37 -7.27 18.08
N PRO A 373 15.23 -8.07 17.42
CA PRO A 373 14.86 -8.74 16.18
C PRO A 373 13.60 -9.60 16.29
N GLU A 374 13.42 -10.35 17.38
CA GLU A 374 12.25 -11.18 17.62
C GLU A 374 10.99 -10.34 17.86
N GLN A 375 11.10 -9.26 18.65
CA GLN A 375 10.03 -8.29 18.84
C GLN A 375 9.68 -7.62 17.52
N THR A 376 10.65 -7.29 16.69
CA THR A 376 10.41 -6.74 15.35
C THR A 376 9.52 -7.65 14.53
N LYS A 377 9.79 -8.95 14.49
CA LYS A 377 8.94 -9.93 13.79
C LYS A 377 7.54 -9.99 14.40
N TYR A 378 7.44 -10.09 15.73
CA TYR A 378 6.16 -10.21 16.44
C TYR A 378 5.24 -9.02 16.16
N TYR A 379 5.74 -7.80 16.33
CA TYR A 379 4.94 -6.58 16.16
C TYR A 379 4.71 -6.21 14.69
N PHE A 380 5.60 -6.62 13.80
CA PHE A 380 5.36 -6.56 12.36
C PHE A 380 4.19 -7.48 11.95
N LEU A 381 4.19 -8.71 12.41
CA LEU A 381 3.09 -9.66 12.19
C LEU A 381 1.76 -9.16 12.78
N SER A 382 1.81 -8.48 13.91
CA SER A 382 0.61 -7.90 14.54
C SER A 382 0.03 -6.76 13.73
N GLY A 383 0.86 -5.84 13.26
CA GLY A 383 0.43 -4.69 12.46
C GLY A 383 -0.67 -3.88 13.13
N PHE A 384 -0.44 -3.49 14.39
CA PHE A 384 -1.45 -2.93 15.27
C PHE A 384 -1.69 -1.44 15.08
N THR A 385 -2.95 -1.05 15.10
CA THR A 385 -3.42 0.30 15.42
C THR A 385 -4.78 0.19 16.11
N ALA A 386 -5.30 1.29 16.64
CA ALA A 386 -6.61 1.31 17.28
C ALA A 386 -7.36 2.59 16.97
N LYS A 387 -8.68 2.51 16.97
CA LYS A 387 -9.59 3.65 16.81
C LYS A 387 -10.16 4.06 18.15
N LEU A 388 -10.19 5.37 18.40
CA LEU A 388 -10.81 5.92 19.59
C LEU A 388 -12.34 5.81 19.51
N ALA A 389 -12.98 5.62 20.66
CA ALA A 389 -14.44 5.65 20.78
C ALA A 389 -15.02 6.97 20.21
N GLY A 390 -16.08 6.87 19.43
CA GLY A 390 -16.77 8.02 18.85
C GLY A 390 -16.12 8.63 17.60
N THR A 391 -15.01 8.07 17.10
CA THR A 391 -14.34 8.55 15.88
C THR A 391 -15.02 8.10 14.59
N GLU A 392 -15.75 6.98 14.65
CA GLU A 392 -16.56 6.46 13.57
C GLU A 392 -17.91 5.96 14.09
N ARG A 393 -18.91 5.93 13.21
CA ARG A 393 -20.25 5.43 13.55
C ARG A 393 -20.16 3.97 14.04
N GLY A 394 -20.70 3.71 15.22
CA GLY A 394 -20.73 2.37 15.84
C GLY A 394 -19.50 2.02 16.68
N ILE A 395 -18.50 2.89 16.77
CA ILE A 395 -17.34 2.70 17.64
C ILE A 395 -17.64 3.36 18.99
N THR A 396 -17.97 2.53 19.99
CA THR A 396 -18.35 2.97 21.35
C THR A 396 -17.23 2.81 22.38
N GLU A 397 -16.20 2.04 22.05
CA GLU A 397 -15.01 1.81 22.87
C GLU A 397 -13.76 1.74 21.99
N PRO A 398 -12.54 1.83 22.54
CA PRO A 398 -11.31 1.67 21.76
C PRO A 398 -11.33 0.31 21.03
N THR A 399 -11.17 0.34 19.71
CA THR A 399 -11.26 -0.85 18.86
C THR A 399 -9.93 -1.10 18.18
N PRO A 400 -9.29 -2.27 18.43
CA PRO A 400 -8.03 -2.62 17.79
C PRO A 400 -8.23 -3.04 16.34
N THR A 401 -7.25 -2.73 15.51
CA THR A 401 -7.10 -3.26 14.17
C THR A 401 -5.74 -3.94 14.09
N PHE A 402 -5.74 -5.21 13.68
CA PHE A 402 -4.53 -5.97 13.43
C PHE A 402 -4.48 -6.34 11.96
N SER A 403 -3.46 -5.84 11.27
CA SER A 403 -3.24 -6.11 9.85
C SER A 403 -1.82 -6.64 9.67
N ALA A 404 -1.68 -7.91 9.38
CA ALA A 404 -0.37 -8.57 9.25
C ALA A 404 0.57 -7.76 8.37
N CYS A 405 1.77 -7.51 8.84
CA CYS A 405 2.82 -6.77 8.13
C CYS A 405 2.36 -5.38 7.64
N PHE A 406 1.36 -4.78 8.31
CA PHE A 406 0.73 -3.51 7.94
C PHE A 406 0.11 -3.51 6.53
N GLY A 407 -0.21 -4.68 6.00
CA GLY A 407 -0.75 -4.80 4.64
C GLY A 407 -1.36 -6.18 4.36
N GLN A 408 -2.11 -6.75 5.31
CA GLN A 408 -2.64 -8.11 5.21
C GLN A 408 -3.40 -8.38 3.91
N ALA A 409 -4.15 -7.42 3.41
CA ALA A 409 -4.95 -7.55 2.18
C ALA A 409 -4.10 -7.86 0.93
N PHE A 410 -2.80 -7.61 0.98
CA PHE A 410 -1.88 -7.75 -0.16
C PHE A 410 -0.89 -8.90 0.01
N LEU A 411 -0.96 -9.64 1.11
CA LEU A 411 -0.05 -10.75 1.37
C LEU A 411 -0.54 -12.02 0.70
N GLU A 412 0.28 -12.57 -0.17
CA GLU A 412 -0.01 -13.80 -0.91
C GLU A 412 0.60 -15.04 -0.25
N LEU A 413 1.66 -14.87 0.53
CA LEU A 413 2.35 -15.91 1.27
C LEU A 413 2.01 -15.81 2.76
N HIS A 414 2.34 -16.86 3.52
CA HIS A 414 2.18 -16.81 4.98
C HIS A 414 2.93 -15.59 5.54
N PRO A 415 2.32 -14.81 6.44
CA PRO A 415 2.89 -13.56 6.93
C PRO A 415 4.29 -13.68 7.55
N THR A 416 4.61 -14.82 8.16
CA THR A 416 5.95 -15.08 8.72
C THR A 416 7.07 -15.00 7.68
N LYS A 417 6.77 -15.27 6.40
CA LYS A 417 7.76 -15.15 5.32
C LYS A 417 8.22 -13.70 5.14
N TYR A 418 7.30 -12.76 5.21
CA TYR A 418 7.62 -11.32 5.10
C TYR A 418 8.42 -10.82 6.30
N ALA A 419 8.08 -11.28 7.50
CA ALA A 419 8.82 -10.94 8.72
C ALA A 419 10.24 -11.49 8.69
N GLU A 420 10.45 -12.73 8.24
CA GLU A 420 11.77 -13.34 8.07
C GLU A 420 12.64 -12.54 7.10
N GLU A 421 12.12 -12.20 5.93
CA GLU A 421 12.89 -11.48 4.91
C GLU A 421 13.22 -10.04 5.36
N LEU A 422 12.31 -9.35 6.03
CA LEU A 422 12.56 -8.03 6.58
C LEU A 422 13.71 -8.07 7.61
N VAL A 423 13.62 -8.94 8.59
CA VAL A 423 14.63 -9.00 9.67
C VAL A 423 15.98 -9.50 9.15
N LYS A 424 15.99 -10.42 8.19
CA LYS A 424 17.21 -10.84 7.51
C LYS A 424 17.92 -9.66 6.84
N LYS A 425 17.19 -8.83 6.10
CA LYS A 425 17.76 -7.62 5.49
C LYS A 425 18.23 -6.60 6.53
N MET A 426 17.48 -6.44 7.61
CA MET A 426 17.86 -5.57 8.73
C MET A 426 19.18 -6.02 9.37
N GLN A 427 19.34 -7.31 9.62
CA GLN A 427 20.59 -7.86 10.18
C GLN A 427 21.78 -7.66 9.26
N GLN A 428 21.59 -7.81 7.95
CA GLN A 428 22.63 -7.57 6.95
C GLN A 428 23.08 -6.10 6.90
N SER A 429 22.14 -5.15 7.07
CA SER A 429 22.43 -3.71 7.02
C SER A 429 22.79 -3.09 8.37
N GLY A 430 22.57 -3.80 9.48
CA GLY A 430 22.67 -3.25 10.83
C GLY A 430 21.51 -2.33 11.20
N ALA A 431 20.38 -2.42 10.50
CA ALA A 431 19.20 -1.61 10.77
C ALA A 431 18.57 -1.94 12.12
N LYS A 432 17.98 -0.92 12.75
CA LYS A 432 17.25 -1.03 14.01
C LYS A 432 15.77 -0.74 13.77
N ALA A 433 14.91 -1.39 14.55
CA ALA A 433 13.46 -1.20 14.48
C ALA A 433 12.93 -0.48 15.72
N TYR A 434 11.93 0.35 15.49
CA TYR A 434 11.27 1.15 16.51
C TYR A 434 9.75 1.05 16.32
N LEU A 435 9.02 0.89 17.43
CA LEU A 435 7.57 1.05 17.45
C LEU A 435 7.26 2.45 17.98
N VAL A 436 6.66 3.28 17.14
CA VAL A 436 6.31 4.67 17.46
C VAL A 436 4.80 4.80 17.58
N ASN A 437 4.34 5.18 18.77
CA ASN A 437 2.93 5.41 19.05
C ASN A 437 2.58 6.88 18.80
N THR A 438 1.74 7.13 17.81
CA THR A 438 1.20 8.45 17.49
C THR A 438 -0.21 8.68 18.06
N GLY A 439 -0.69 7.76 18.89
CA GLY A 439 -2.03 7.76 19.47
C GLY A 439 -2.13 8.51 20.80
N TRP A 440 -2.84 7.91 21.72
CA TRP A 440 -3.21 8.52 23.01
C TRP A 440 -2.41 7.92 24.17
N ASN A 441 -2.40 8.62 25.29
CA ASN A 441 -1.83 8.17 26.56
C ASN A 441 -2.80 8.42 27.71
N GLY A 442 -2.34 8.27 28.97
CA GLY A 442 -3.17 8.39 30.16
C GLY A 442 -3.78 9.79 30.39
N THR A 443 -3.30 10.83 29.71
CA THR A 443 -3.90 12.16 29.77
C THR A 443 -5.23 12.25 29.00
N GLY A 444 -5.60 11.24 28.24
CA GLY A 444 -6.77 11.26 27.35
C GLY A 444 -6.57 12.13 26.10
N LYS A 445 -5.37 12.65 25.89
CA LYS A 445 -5.00 13.44 24.71
C LYS A 445 -4.08 12.65 23.81
N ARG A 446 -4.16 12.95 22.51
CA ARG A 446 -3.23 12.40 21.53
C ARG A 446 -1.82 12.96 21.76
N ILE A 447 -0.81 12.11 21.63
CA ILE A 447 0.60 12.54 21.66
C ILE A 447 0.80 13.64 20.61
N SER A 448 1.45 14.73 21.01
CA SER A 448 1.59 15.90 20.14
C SER A 448 2.43 15.56 18.90
N ILE A 449 2.12 16.23 17.78
CA ILE A 449 2.93 16.09 16.56
C ILE A 449 4.36 16.58 16.80
N ARG A 450 4.55 17.55 17.69
CA ARG A 450 5.87 18.05 18.09
C ARG A 450 6.71 16.96 18.76
N ASP A 451 6.14 16.26 19.74
CA ASP A 451 6.82 15.16 20.43
C ASP A 451 7.10 13.98 19.47
N THR A 452 6.13 13.64 18.62
CA THR A 452 6.31 12.62 17.60
C THR A 452 7.44 12.96 16.63
N ARG A 453 7.51 14.20 16.15
CA ARG A 453 8.61 14.64 15.28
C ARG A 453 9.95 14.64 16.02
N GLY A 454 9.98 15.03 17.29
CA GLY A 454 11.17 14.93 18.13
C GLY A 454 11.68 13.49 18.26
N ILE A 455 10.77 12.53 18.41
CA ILE A 455 11.09 11.10 18.45
C ILE A 455 11.66 10.64 17.12
N ILE A 456 11.01 10.98 16.00
CA ILE A 456 11.49 10.62 14.65
C ILE A 456 12.87 11.23 14.41
N ASP A 457 13.11 12.49 14.77
CA ASP A 457 14.41 13.15 14.66
C ASP A 457 15.48 12.40 15.48
N ALA A 458 15.15 12.00 16.72
CA ALA A 458 16.06 11.24 17.58
C ALA A 458 16.41 9.85 17.01
N ILE A 459 15.48 9.22 16.31
CA ILE A 459 15.73 7.97 15.60
C ILE A 459 16.66 8.21 14.39
N LEU A 460 16.34 9.20 13.57
CA LEU A 460 17.04 9.48 12.31
C LEU A 460 18.46 10.03 12.52
N ASN A 461 18.69 10.81 13.58
CA ASN A 461 20.01 11.34 13.92
C ASN A 461 20.81 10.45 14.89
N HIS A 462 20.28 9.29 15.24
CA HIS A 462 20.89 8.28 16.13
C HIS A 462 21.04 8.72 17.60
N SER A 463 20.50 9.84 18.03
CA SER A 463 20.58 10.28 19.43
C SER A 463 19.86 9.32 20.39
N ILE A 464 18.85 8.60 19.91
CA ILE A 464 18.16 7.56 20.68
C ILE A 464 19.11 6.42 21.08
N ASP A 465 20.13 6.13 20.30
CA ASP A 465 21.07 5.03 20.56
C ASP A 465 21.93 5.27 21.81
N ALA A 466 22.17 6.53 22.17
CA ALA A 466 22.92 6.92 23.36
C ALA A 466 22.02 7.23 24.57
N ALA A 467 20.70 7.18 24.41
CA ALA A 467 19.76 7.50 25.48
C ALA A 467 19.77 6.43 26.59
N PRO A 468 19.63 6.82 27.87
CA PRO A 468 19.39 5.84 28.92
C PRO A 468 18.02 5.19 28.73
N THR A 469 17.93 3.89 29.03
CA THR A 469 16.75 3.09 28.79
C THR A 469 16.27 2.35 30.03
N LYS A 470 15.03 1.90 29.99
CA LYS A 470 14.43 0.96 30.94
C LYS A 470 13.47 0.02 30.21
N GLN A 471 13.07 -1.06 30.89
CA GLN A 471 12.04 -1.98 30.40
C GLN A 471 10.68 -1.61 31.00
N ILE A 472 9.60 -1.82 30.23
CA ILE A 472 8.25 -1.67 30.75
C ILE A 472 7.58 -3.03 30.99
N PRO A 473 6.63 -3.14 31.94
CA PRO A 473 5.93 -4.39 32.24
C PRO A 473 5.11 -4.94 31.06
N TYR A 474 4.85 -6.22 31.07
CA TYR A 474 4.03 -7.02 30.15
C TYR A 474 4.57 -7.11 28.72
N PHE A 475 4.91 -6.01 28.11
CA PHE A 475 5.43 -5.96 26.72
C PHE A 475 6.95 -6.15 26.66
N ASP A 476 7.62 -5.93 27.75
CA ASP A 476 9.09 -5.98 27.84
C ASP A 476 9.79 -5.06 26.80
N PHE A 477 9.15 -3.96 26.45
CA PHE A 477 9.73 -2.98 25.55
C PHE A 477 10.86 -2.21 26.23
N THR A 478 11.95 -2.02 25.50
CA THR A 478 13.02 -1.10 25.87
C THR A 478 12.60 0.32 25.47
N VAL A 479 12.48 1.21 26.45
CA VAL A 479 12.07 2.60 26.22
C VAL A 479 13.14 3.57 26.72
N PRO A 480 13.38 4.71 26.02
CA PRO A 480 14.28 5.73 26.51
C PRO A 480 13.65 6.43 27.73
N THR A 481 14.48 6.82 28.69
CA THR A 481 14.05 7.58 29.87
C THR A 481 14.23 9.09 29.68
N LYS A 482 14.98 9.49 28.65
CA LYS A 482 15.21 10.88 28.27
C LYS A 482 15.57 10.95 26.79
N LEU A 483 14.93 11.87 26.06
CA LEU A 483 15.26 12.21 24.67
C LEU A 483 15.26 13.72 24.49
N GLU A 484 16.27 14.25 23.80
CA GLU A 484 16.30 15.66 23.43
C GLU A 484 15.11 15.99 22.51
N GLY A 485 14.44 17.10 22.78
CA GLY A 485 13.30 17.58 22.01
C GLY A 485 11.97 16.86 22.29
N VAL A 486 11.93 15.96 23.27
CA VAL A 486 10.74 15.21 23.67
C VAL A 486 10.47 15.40 25.15
N ALA A 487 9.21 15.61 25.51
CA ALA A 487 8.79 15.73 26.91
C ALA A 487 9.09 14.43 27.66
N THR A 488 9.89 14.50 28.72
CA THR A 488 10.32 13.32 29.49
C THR A 488 9.14 12.58 30.15
N GLU A 489 8.15 13.30 30.59
CA GLU A 489 6.96 12.77 31.28
C GLU A 489 6.07 11.86 30.44
N ILE A 490 6.20 11.87 29.10
CA ILE A 490 5.42 10.99 28.24
C ILE A 490 6.13 9.68 27.88
N LEU A 491 7.44 9.58 28.10
CA LEU A 491 8.28 8.46 27.61
C LEU A 491 7.93 7.12 28.28
N ASP A 492 7.59 7.13 29.56
CA ASP A 492 6.94 5.99 30.23
C ASP A 492 5.43 6.28 30.31
N PRO A 493 4.58 5.50 29.62
CA PRO A 493 3.15 5.79 29.58
C PRO A 493 2.46 5.70 30.94
N ARG A 494 3.03 5.00 31.92
CA ARG A 494 2.51 4.93 33.30
C ARG A 494 2.54 6.31 33.98
N ASP A 495 3.52 7.14 33.66
CA ASP A 495 3.68 8.47 34.23
C ASP A 495 2.63 9.47 33.72
N THR A 496 1.89 9.11 32.67
CA THR A 496 0.80 9.94 32.14
C THR A 496 -0.53 9.72 32.85
N TYR A 497 -0.62 8.70 33.71
CA TYR A 497 -1.80 8.38 34.52
C TYR A 497 -1.69 8.98 35.91
N ALA A 498 -2.83 9.41 36.48
CA ALA A 498 -2.91 9.82 37.86
C ALA A 498 -2.60 8.68 38.84
N ASP A 499 -2.98 7.46 38.47
CA ASP A 499 -2.69 6.21 39.18
C ASP A 499 -2.14 5.17 38.21
N ALA A 500 -0.91 4.73 38.42
CA ALA A 500 -0.24 3.73 37.58
C ALA A 500 -1.01 2.38 37.51
N ALA A 501 -1.83 2.05 38.52
CA ALA A 501 -2.67 0.85 38.49
C ALA A 501 -3.69 0.88 37.34
N GLN A 502 -4.13 2.05 36.92
CA GLN A 502 -5.01 2.20 35.75
C GLN A 502 -4.30 1.80 34.47
N TRP A 503 -3.02 2.15 34.32
CA TRP A 503 -2.22 1.70 33.20
C TRP A 503 -2.05 0.18 33.23
N ASP A 504 -1.74 -0.41 34.39
CA ASP A 504 -1.57 -1.87 34.52
C ASP A 504 -2.81 -2.63 34.03
N GLU A 505 -4.00 -2.19 34.41
CA GLU A 505 -5.26 -2.82 33.97
C GLU A 505 -5.43 -2.75 32.45
N LYS A 506 -5.23 -1.58 31.88
CA LYS A 506 -5.34 -1.38 30.42
C LYS A 506 -4.23 -2.12 29.65
N ALA A 507 -3.03 -2.15 30.20
CA ALA A 507 -1.90 -2.87 29.61
C ALA A 507 -2.14 -4.38 29.55
N LYS A 508 -2.71 -4.96 30.61
CA LYS A 508 -3.09 -6.38 30.62
C LYS A 508 -4.18 -6.68 29.57
N ASP A 509 -5.18 -5.80 29.44
CA ASP A 509 -6.22 -5.95 28.42
C ASP A 509 -5.64 -5.91 27.00
N LEU A 510 -4.81 -4.90 26.70
CA LEU A 510 -4.18 -4.79 25.38
C LEU A 510 -3.24 -5.96 25.11
N ALA A 511 -2.42 -6.36 26.09
CA ALA A 511 -1.54 -7.53 26.00
C ALA A 511 -2.32 -8.80 25.64
N ALA A 512 -3.46 -9.03 26.31
CA ALA A 512 -4.34 -10.17 26.01
C ALA A 512 -4.88 -10.13 24.57
N ARG A 513 -5.18 -8.95 24.04
CA ARG A 513 -5.63 -8.78 22.66
C ARG A 513 -4.52 -9.10 21.65
N PHE A 514 -3.30 -8.68 21.90
CA PHE A 514 -2.14 -9.05 21.07
C PHE A 514 -1.93 -10.57 21.07
N ILE A 515 -1.94 -11.21 22.25
CA ILE A 515 -1.76 -12.66 22.40
C ILE A 515 -2.85 -13.41 21.63
N LYS A 516 -4.11 -12.99 21.78
CA LYS A 516 -5.24 -13.60 21.06
C LYS A 516 -5.08 -13.49 19.55
N ASN A 517 -4.68 -12.30 19.05
CA ASN A 517 -4.46 -12.09 17.62
C ASN A 517 -3.32 -12.94 17.08
N PHE A 518 -2.24 -13.08 17.85
CA PHE A 518 -1.04 -13.80 17.39
C PHE A 518 -1.26 -15.31 17.22
N LYS A 519 -2.26 -15.91 17.86
CA LYS A 519 -2.55 -17.36 17.76
C LYS A 519 -2.69 -17.85 16.32
N LYS A 520 -3.20 -17.01 15.43
CA LYS A 520 -3.33 -17.35 14.01
C LYS A 520 -2.00 -17.59 13.27
N TYR A 521 -0.87 -17.16 13.86
CA TYR A 521 0.47 -17.38 13.31
C TYR A 521 1.19 -18.57 13.94
N GLU A 522 0.63 -19.18 14.98
CA GLU A 522 1.19 -20.35 15.66
C GLU A 522 0.98 -21.65 14.88
N ASN A 523 0.39 -21.60 13.69
CA ASN A 523 0.15 -22.75 12.82
C ASN A 523 1.38 -23.21 12.04
N ASN A 524 2.53 -22.52 12.18
CA ASN A 524 3.82 -22.96 11.68
C ASN A 524 4.93 -22.74 12.72
N GLU A 525 6.10 -23.35 12.49
CA GLU A 525 7.22 -23.29 13.45
C GLU A 525 7.78 -21.87 13.61
N ALA A 526 7.83 -21.09 12.53
CA ALA A 526 8.32 -19.72 12.57
C ALA A 526 7.46 -18.84 13.50
N GLY A 527 6.15 -18.97 13.42
CA GLY A 527 5.23 -18.24 14.31
C GLY A 527 5.31 -18.71 15.76
N LYS A 528 5.34 -20.02 16.01
CA LYS A 528 5.51 -20.57 17.36
C LYS A 528 6.76 -20.05 18.07
N ALA A 529 7.86 -19.95 17.35
CA ALA A 529 9.14 -19.48 17.88
C ALA A 529 9.10 -18.00 18.36
N LEU A 530 8.11 -17.21 17.93
CA LEU A 530 7.98 -15.80 18.26
C LEU A 530 7.06 -15.51 19.46
N VAL A 531 6.33 -16.48 19.96
CA VAL A 531 5.36 -16.28 21.07
C VAL A 531 6.00 -15.62 22.29
N ALA A 532 7.22 -16.01 22.64
CA ALA A 532 7.97 -15.45 23.77
C ALA A 532 8.41 -13.99 23.56
N ALA A 533 8.42 -13.49 22.34
CA ALA A 533 8.76 -12.10 22.01
C ALA A 533 7.57 -11.15 22.17
N GLY A 534 6.36 -11.68 22.25
CA GLY A 534 5.15 -10.90 22.48
C GLY A 534 4.91 -10.61 23.96
N PRO A 535 3.76 -9.99 24.28
CA PRO A 535 3.39 -9.70 25.66
C PRO A 535 3.31 -10.96 26.51
N GLN A 536 3.67 -10.83 27.78
CA GLN A 536 3.57 -11.87 28.81
C GLN A 536 2.65 -11.40 29.93
N LEU A 537 1.70 -12.23 30.34
CA LEU A 537 0.76 -11.96 31.42
C LEU A 537 1.05 -12.80 32.67
#